data_408eb71279176c572df777b3a1538a14
#
_entry.id   408eb71279176c572df777b3a1538a14
#
_cell.length_a   1.000
_cell.length_b   1.000
_cell.length_c   1.000
_cell.angle_alpha   90.00
_cell.angle_beta   90.00
_cell.angle_gamma   90.00
#
_symmetry.space_group_name_H-M   'P 1'
#
loop_
_entity.id
_entity.type
_entity.pdbx_description
1 polymer ?
#
loop_
_entity_poly.entity_id
_entity_poly.type
_entity_poly.pdbx_seq_one_letter_code
_entity_poly.pdbx_strand_id
1 'polypeptide(L)'
;METAASFDLPDERVWVVGDLHGNAGWIQVLLPAMRRHDPSLRTILQLGDYGFDHAQPGTGPVDYWAKRAGIERVLVTLGNHEEWNHITAAQEHVPGMAFRVSDVVWLLPRPFRFKIAGREVLSLGGASSVDKAFRTAGKDWFEDELITEQMEADAVAGGPADLLLTHESPASAAPEVQLLLTNNPHEFPPEALAVSAAQRARVQRVSDATLPHLHMHGHMHVYGDLEREDRRTVVSLDRDTFPGNAGVLDLATLAFNPLALNEIRS
;
A
#
# COMPACT_ATOMS: atom_id res chain seq x y z
N MET A 1 -23.38 2.05 -0.74
CA MET A 1 -21.91 1.94 -0.91
C MET A 1 -21.60 2.15 -2.39
N GLU A 2 -20.77 3.13 -2.72
CA GLU A 2 -20.33 3.40 -4.09
C GLU A 2 -19.23 2.39 -4.47
N THR A 3 -19.26 1.88 -5.71
CA THR A 3 -18.34 0.83 -6.18
C THR A 3 -17.78 1.15 -7.56
N ALA A 4 -16.59 0.62 -7.87
CA ALA A 4 -15.94 0.76 -9.17
C ALA A 4 -15.28 -0.57 -9.59
N ALA A 5 -15.53 -1.01 -10.81
CA ALA A 5 -14.88 -2.19 -11.38
C ALA A 5 -13.43 -1.91 -11.82
N SER A 6 -13.11 -0.67 -12.10
CA SER A 6 -11.79 -0.16 -12.45
C SER A 6 -11.79 1.36 -12.33
N PHE A 7 -10.61 1.97 -12.42
CA PHE A 7 -10.43 3.41 -12.60
C PHE A 7 -9.65 3.69 -13.88
N ASP A 8 -9.91 4.84 -14.51
CA ASP A 8 -9.07 5.42 -15.55
C ASP A 8 -8.86 6.89 -15.20
N LEU A 9 -7.70 7.17 -14.58
CA LEU A 9 -7.42 8.46 -13.98
C LEU A 9 -6.42 9.25 -14.83
N PRO A 10 -6.65 10.55 -15.04
CA PRO A 10 -5.79 11.38 -15.88
C PRO A 10 -4.55 11.93 -15.16
N ASP A 11 -4.38 11.63 -13.88
CA ASP A 11 -3.32 12.22 -13.04
C ASP A 11 -1.93 11.85 -13.56
N GLU A 12 -1.15 12.81 -14.03
CA GLU A 12 0.23 12.60 -14.50
C GLU A 12 1.22 12.40 -13.35
N ARG A 13 0.88 12.93 -12.17
CA ARG A 13 1.63 12.75 -10.92
C ARG A 13 0.68 12.49 -9.77
N VAL A 14 1.09 11.65 -8.84
CA VAL A 14 0.31 11.27 -7.66
C VAL A 14 1.15 11.25 -6.40
N TRP A 15 0.49 11.36 -5.27
CA TRP A 15 1.09 11.02 -3.99
C TRP A 15 1.13 9.50 -3.81
N VAL A 16 2.24 8.98 -3.30
CA VAL A 16 2.30 7.62 -2.77
C VAL A 16 2.65 7.69 -1.30
N VAL A 17 1.93 6.92 -0.48
CA VAL A 17 2.04 6.92 0.98
C VAL A 17 2.15 5.49 1.48
N GLY A 18 3.13 5.23 2.33
CA GLY A 18 3.27 3.97 3.07
C GLY A 18 2.32 3.90 4.27
N ASP A 19 2.67 3.09 5.22
CA ASP A 19 1.86 2.74 6.38
C ASP A 19 1.46 3.98 7.20
N LEU A 20 0.17 4.11 7.51
CA LEU A 20 -0.41 5.23 8.27
C LEU A 20 -0.86 4.83 9.68
N HIS A 21 -1.20 3.56 9.89
CA HIS A 21 -1.66 2.98 11.17
C HIS A 21 -2.76 3.79 11.87
N GLY A 22 -3.61 4.48 11.09
CA GLY A 22 -4.64 5.37 11.62
C GLY A 22 -4.11 6.57 12.43
N ASN A 23 -2.84 6.92 12.30
CA ASN A 23 -2.19 8.00 13.06
C ASN A 23 -2.72 9.39 12.64
N ALA A 24 -3.78 9.83 13.33
CA ALA A 24 -4.44 11.12 13.09
C ALA A 24 -3.46 12.31 13.22
N GLY A 25 -2.50 12.23 14.14
CA GLY A 25 -1.47 13.26 14.32
C GLY A 25 -0.55 13.38 13.11
N TRP A 26 -0.19 12.25 12.50
CA TRP A 26 0.61 12.26 11.27
C TRP A 26 -0.19 12.77 10.07
N ILE A 27 -1.42 12.29 9.89
CA ILE A 27 -2.34 12.73 8.83
C ILE A 27 -2.52 14.26 8.87
N GLN A 28 -2.65 14.82 10.08
CA GLN A 28 -2.81 16.26 10.31
C GLN A 28 -1.61 17.10 9.84
N VAL A 29 -0.41 16.57 9.82
CA VAL A 29 0.78 17.29 9.34
C VAL A 29 1.12 16.92 7.89
N LEU A 30 0.93 15.67 7.49
CA LEU A 30 1.27 15.17 6.18
C LEU A 30 0.41 15.81 5.07
N LEU A 31 -0.93 15.77 5.20
CA LEU A 31 -1.81 16.26 4.12
C LEU A 31 -1.68 17.77 3.87
N PRO A 32 -1.56 18.65 4.89
CA PRO A 32 -1.20 20.06 4.64
C PRO A 32 0.17 20.24 3.98
N ALA A 33 1.17 19.40 4.34
CA ALA A 33 2.48 19.46 3.69
C ALA A 33 2.40 19.08 2.21
N MET A 34 1.66 18.05 1.87
CA MET A 34 1.38 17.67 0.48
C MET A 34 0.80 18.84 -0.32
N ARG A 35 -0.21 19.54 0.25
CA ARG A 35 -0.79 20.72 -0.39
C ARG A 35 0.22 21.85 -0.59
N ARG A 36 1.10 22.10 0.39
CA ARG A 36 2.14 23.14 0.25
C ARG A 36 3.16 22.77 -0.83
N HIS A 37 3.52 21.49 -0.90
CA HIS A 37 4.49 20.99 -1.87
C HIS A 37 3.94 21.04 -3.31
N ASP A 38 2.75 20.48 -3.53
CA ASP A 38 2.09 20.54 -4.83
C ASP A 38 0.56 20.51 -4.69
N PRO A 39 -0.12 21.66 -4.78
CA PRO A 39 -1.56 21.74 -4.65
C PRO A 39 -2.34 21.20 -5.88
N SER A 40 -1.65 20.79 -6.94
CA SER A 40 -2.29 20.26 -8.15
C SER A 40 -2.59 18.76 -8.05
N LEU A 41 -1.90 18.04 -7.16
CA LEU A 41 -2.06 16.58 -7.01
C LEU A 41 -3.34 16.25 -6.26
N ARG A 42 -4.14 15.34 -6.83
CA ARG A 42 -5.51 15.01 -6.39
C ARG A 42 -5.66 13.61 -5.86
N THR A 43 -4.71 12.72 -6.17
CA THR A 43 -4.79 11.29 -5.90
C THR A 43 -3.66 10.86 -4.99
N ILE A 44 -4.00 10.03 -3.99
CA ILE A 44 -3.05 9.30 -3.15
C ILE A 44 -3.18 7.82 -3.47
N LEU A 45 -2.07 7.14 -3.77
CA LEU A 45 -1.91 5.69 -3.75
C LEU A 45 -1.34 5.31 -2.38
N GLN A 46 -2.13 4.62 -1.55
CA GLN A 46 -1.75 4.25 -0.19
C GLN A 46 -1.44 2.74 -0.14
N LEU A 47 -0.29 2.39 0.45
CA LEU A 47 0.31 1.06 0.34
C LEU A 47 0.03 0.14 1.54
N GLY A 48 -1.14 0.26 2.16
CA GLY A 48 -1.60 -0.63 3.22
C GLY A 48 -1.30 -0.14 4.63
N ASP A 49 -1.82 -0.87 5.60
CA ASP A 49 -1.84 -0.44 7.00
C ASP A 49 -2.37 0.99 7.14
N TYR A 50 -3.48 1.23 6.43
CA TYR A 50 -4.18 2.49 6.47
C TYR A 50 -4.73 2.77 7.87
N GLY A 51 -5.08 1.70 8.62
CA GLY A 51 -5.71 1.77 9.93
C GLY A 51 -7.23 1.90 9.82
N PHE A 52 -7.82 1.16 8.89
CA PHE A 52 -9.27 1.01 8.82
C PHE A 52 -9.75 0.16 9.98
N ASP A 53 -10.44 0.80 10.95
CA ASP A 53 -10.93 0.20 12.18
C ASP A 53 -12.45 0.33 12.27
N HIS A 54 -13.13 -0.61 12.95
CA HIS A 54 -14.56 -0.61 13.21
C HIS A 54 -15.06 0.51 14.09
N ALA A 55 -14.34 0.78 15.19
CA ALA A 55 -14.81 1.67 16.25
C ALA A 55 -14.76 3.14 15.84
N GLN A 56 -13.83 3.47 14.99
CA GLN A 56 -13.70 4.77 14.34
C GLN A 56 -13.09 4.49 12.96
N PRO A 57 -13.89 4.43 11.91
CA PRO A 57 -13.31 4.35 10.60
C PRO A 57 -12.29 5.47 10.51
N GLY A 58 -11.00 5.13 10.44
CA GLY A 58 -9.86 6.05 10.41
C GLY A 58 -9.90 7.06 9.27
N THR A 59 -11.04 7.10 8.61
CA THR A 59 -11.40 7.93 7.48
C THR A 59 -11.72 9.37 7.87
N GLY A 60 -12.29 9.62 9.06
CA GLY A 60 -12.73 10.96 9.44
C GLY A 60 -11.62 12.02 9.45
N PRO A 61 -10.46 11.78 10.08
CA PRO A 61 -9.31 12.67 9.99
C PRO A 61 -8.77 12.80 8.57
N VAL A 62 -8.77 11.70 7.78
CA VAL A 62 -8.33 11.72 6.39
C VAL A 62 -9.26 12.58 5.55
N ASP A 63 -10.58 12.38 5.60
CA ASP A 63 -11.54 13.17 4.83
C ASP A 63 -11.42 14.67 5.14
N TYR A 64 -11.30 15.02 6.42
CA TYR A 64 -11.18 16.41 6.84
C TYR A 64 -9.95 17.10 6.25
N TRP A 65 -8.76 16.45 6.34
CA TRP A 65 -7.52 17.02 5.87
C TRP A 65 -7.34 16.85 4.36
N ALA A 66 -7.82 15.77 3.77
CA ALA A 66 -7.80 15.53 2.33
C ALA A 66 -8.57 16.61 1.58
N LYS A 67 -9.79 16.96 2.01
CA LYS A 67 -10.57 18.06 1.43
C LYS A 67 -9.81 19.39 1.45
N ARG A 68 -9.12 19.68 2.57
CA ARG A 68 -8.29 20.90 2.70
C ARG A 68 -7.04 20.86 1.85
N ALA A 69 -6.47 19.69 1.64
CA ALA A 69 -5.32 19.48 0.78
C ALA A 69 -5.68 19.47 -0.72
N GLY A 70 -6.97 19.43 -1.06
CA GLY A 70 -7.43 19.30 -2.45
C GLY A 70 -7.33 17.86 -2.97
N ILE A 71 -7.17 16.87 -2.09
CA ILE A 71 -7.19 15.46 -2.43
C ILE A 71 -8.63 15.02 -2.70
N GLU A 72 -8.85 14.41 -3.86
CA GLU A 72 -10.15 13.93 -4.30
C GLU A 72 -10.33 12.43 -4.06
N ARG A 73 -9.21 11.69 -4.03
CA ARG A 73 -9.25 10.23 -3.81
C ARG A 73 -8.00 9.68 -3.15
N VAL A 74 -8.22 8.68 -2.31
CA VAL A 74 -7.20 7.83 -1.70
C VAL A 74 -7.53 6.40 -2.09
N LEU A 75 -6.66 5.76 -2.88
CA LEU A 75 -6.80 4.38 -3.31
C LEU A 75 -5.93 3.51 -2.42
N VAL A 76 -6.56 2.67 -1.59
CA VAL A 76 -5.87 1.88 -0.56
C VAL A 76 -5.61 0.47 -1.09
N THR A 77 -4.34 0.13 -1.26
CA THR A 77 -3.85 -1.25 -1.36
C THR A 77 -3.83 -1.83 0.05
N LEU A 78 -4.69 -2.78 0.36
CA LEU A 78 -4.93 -3.24 1.74
C LEU A 78 -3.67 -3.83 2.40
N GLY A 79 -3.44 -3.50 3.68
CA GLY A 79 -2.37 -4.05 4.52
C GLY A 79 -2.82 -5.23 5.38
N ASN A 80 -1.98 -5.68 6.33
CA ASN A 80 -2.35 -6.72 7.29
C ASN A 80 -3.08 -6.16 8.52
N HIS A 81 -2.84 -4.89 8.87
CA HIS A 81 -3.48 -4.21 10.02
C HIS A 81 -4.82 -3.56 9.69
N GLU A 82 -5.56 -4.11 8.74
CA GLU A 82 -6.90 -3.64 8.43
C GLU A 82 -7.95 -4.47 9.18
N GLU A 83 -9.15 -3.92 9.30
CA GLU A 83 -10.29 -4.65 9.87
C GLU A 83 -10.91 -5.60 8.84
N TRP A 84 -10.33 -6.77 8.73
CA TRP A 84 -10.65 -7.75 7.70
C TRP A 84 -12.06 -8.31 7.77
N ASN A 85 -12.70 -8.43 8.94
CA ASN A 85 -14.09 -8.90 9.00
C ASN A 85 -15.01 -8.00 8.16
N HIS A 86 -14.86 -6.68 8.27
CA HIS A 86 -15.68 -5.73 7.49
C HIS A 86 -15.30 -5.70 6.02
N ILE A 87 -14.00 -5.80 5.72
CA ILE A 87 -13.51 -5.79 4.35
C ILE A 87 -13.99 -7.05 3.62
N THR A 88 -13.81 -8.24 4.23
CA THR A 88 -14.26 -9.50 3.66
C THR A 88 -15.77 -9.51 3.45
N ALA A 89 -16.55 -9.11 4.45
CA ALA A 89 -18.00 -9.01 4.32
C ALA A 89 -18.43 -8.02 3.20
N ALA A 90 -17.74 -6.88 3.05
CA ALA A 90 -18.04 -5.95 1.97
C ALA A 90 -17.67 -6.53 0.60
N GLN A 91 -16.54 -7.20 0.48
CA GLN A 91 -16.09 -7.85 -0.77
C GLN A 91 -17.00 -9.00 -1.20
N GLU A 92 -17.60 -9.73 -0.26
CA GLU A 92 -18.63 -10.75 -0.57
C GLU A 92 -19.87 -10.14 -1.26
N HIS A 93 -20.24 -8.91 -0.91
CA HIS A 93 -21.38 -8.20 -1.54
C HIS A 93 -21.03 -7.58 -2.88
N VAL A 94 -19.79 -7.21 -3.11
CA VAL A 94 -19.30 -6.56 -4.34
C VAL A 94 -18.00 -7.21 -4.84
N PRO A 95 -18.02 -8.49 -5.24
CA PRO A 95 -16.81 -9.22 -5.60
C PRO A 95 -16.01 -8.52 -6.69
N GLY A 96 -14.70 -8.37 -6.48
CA GLY A 96 -13.79 -7.78 -7.45
C GLY A 96 -13.96 -6.28 -7.70
N MET A 97 -14.84 -5.60 -6.94
CA MET A 97 -15.07 -4.16 -7.07
C MET A 97 -14.31 -3.41 -5.98
N ALA A 98 -13.67 -2.30 -6.34
CA ALA A 98 -13.28 -1.30 -5.35
C ALA A 98 -14.54 -0.67 -4.73
N PHE A 99 -14.49 -0.38 -3.44
CA PHE A 99 -15.63 0.22 -2.75
C PHE A 99 -15.20 1.41 -1.89
N ARG A 100 -16.09 2.41 -1.87
CA ARG A 100 -15.86 3.67 -1.19
C ARG A 100 -16.33 3.58 0.26
N VAL A 101 -15.43 3.89 1.20
CA VAL A 101 -15.70 3.81 2.66
C VAL A 101 -15.87 5.19 3.30
N SER A 102 -15.47 6.26 2.59
CA SER A 102 -15.63 7.64 3.05
C SER A 102 -15.76 8.62 1.88
N ASP A 103 -15.66 9.93 2.15
CA ASP A 103 -15.76 10.95 1.10
C ASP A 103 -14.67 10.87 0.03
N VAL A 104 -13.47 10.37 0.40
CA VAL A 104 -12.32 10.28 -0.52
C VAL A 104 -11.67 8.90 -0.57
N VAL A 105 -11.94 8.00 0.39
CA VAL A 105 -11.20 6.74 0.54
C VAL A 105 -11.90 5.58 -0.16
N TRP A 106 -11.14 4.86 -0.96
CA TRP A 106 -11.53 3.66 -1.68
C TRP A 106 -10.64 2.50 -1.27
N LEU A 107 -11.23 1.38 -0.88
CA LEU A 107 -10.53 0.13 -0.64
C LEU A 107 -10.52 -0.71 -1.91
N LEU A 108 -9.34 -1.16 -2.32
CA LEU A 108 -9.13 -1.95 -3.52
C LEU A 108 -9.23 -3.45 -3.20
N PRO A 109 -9.95 -4.26 -4.00
CA PRO A 109 -9.94 -5.72 -3.83
C PRO A 109 -8.58 -6.32 -4.20
N ARG A 110 -8.41 -7.62 -3.98
CA ARG A 110 -7.15 -8.35 -4.18
C ARG A 110 -7.31 -9.50 -5.17
N PRO A 111 -6.72 -9.42 -6.37
CA PRO A 111 -6.05 -8.25 -6.97
C PRO A 111 -7.03 -7.22 -7.55
N PHE A 112 -6.53 -6.02 -7.84
CA PHE A 112 -7.29 -5.00 -8.55
C PHE A 112 -6.44 -4.33 -9.62
N ARG A 113 -7.03 -4.10 -10.81
CA ARG A 113 -6.36 -3.42 -11.91
C ARG A 113 -7.08 -2.14 -12.30
N PHE A 114 -6.29 -1.11 -12.58
CA PHE A 114 -6.79 0.19 -13.03
C PHE A 114 -5.75 0.91 -13.87
N LYS A 115 -6.16 2.02 -14.49
CA LYS A 115 -5.26 2.90 -15.24
C LYS A 115 -5.09 4.25 -14.55
N ILE A 116 -3.88 4.81 -14.70
CA ILE A 116 -3.58 6.17 -14.31
C ILE A 116 -2.55 6.75 -15.26
N ALA A 117 -2.85 7.92 -15.89
CA ALA A 117 -2.06 8.49 -16.99
C ALA A 117 -1.75 7.47 -18.11
N GLY A 118 -2.69 6.58 -18.41
CA GLY A 118 -2.53 5.50 -19.38
C GLY A 118 -1.65 4.32 -18.95
N ARG A 119 -1.05 4.35 -17.74
CA ARG A 119 -0.27 3.25 -17.16
C ARG A 119 -1.17 2.18 -16.58
N GLU A 120 -0.87 0.92 -16.86
CA GLU A 120 -1.51 -0.24 -16.23
C GLU A 120 -0.97 -0.41 -14.80
N VAL A 121 -1.86 -0.33 -13.81
CA VAL A 121 -1.54 -0.52 -12.40
C VAL A 121 -2.17 -1.81 -11.89
N LEU A 122 -1.38 -2.62 -11.21
CA LEU A 122 -1.83 -3.78 -10.46
C LEU A 122 -1.65 -3.50 -8.96
N SER A 123 -2.75 -3.57 -8.20
CA SER A 123 -2.74 -3.55 -6.75
C SER A 123 -2.97 -4.96 -6.20
N LEU A 124 -2.09 -5.43 -5.33
CA LEU A 124 -2.23 -6.71 -4.62
C LEU A 124 -1.95 -6.49 -3.13
N GLY A 125 -3.00 -6.23 -2.37
CA GLY A 125 -2.92 -6.03 -0.93
C GLY A 125 -2.76 -7.33 -0.13
N GLY A 126 -2.51 -7.17 1.16
CA GLY A 126 -2.27 -8.24 2.12
C GLY A 126 -0.80 -8.43 2.45
N ALA A 127 -0.54 -8.91 3.65
CA ALA A 127 0.78 -9.32 4.14
C ALA A 127 0.61 -10.26 5.34
N SER A 128 1.70 -10.81 5.87
CA SER A 128 1.62 -11.63 7.07
C SER A 128 2.07 -10.86 8.31
N SER A 129 1.25 -10.85 9.35
CA SER A 129 1.61 -10.32 10.68
C SER A 129 2.64 -11.21 11.35
N VAL A 130 3.90 -10.77 11.37
CA VAL A 130 5.00 -11.48 12.07
C VAL A 130 4.82 -11.48 13.59
N ASP A 131 4.03 -10.55 14.12
CA ASP A 131 3.66 -10.39 15.52
C ASP A 131 2.34 -11.09 15.91
N LYS A 132 1.80 -11.96 15.04
CA LYS A 132 0.58 -12.75 15.26
C LYS A 132 0.47 -13.37 16.65
N ALA A 133 1.59 -13.85 17.22
CA ALA A 133 1.61 -14.49 18.53
C ALA A 133 1.21 -13.54 19.68
N PHE A 134 1.26 -12.23 19.47
CA PHE A 134 0.88 -11.19 20.42
C PHE A 134 -0.50 -10.59 20.16
N ARG A 135 -1.22 -11.13 19.15
CA ARG A 135 -2.52 -10.64 18.70
C ARG A 135 -3.65 -11.62 19.01
N THR A 136 -4.87 -11.14 18.93
CA THR A 136 -6.10 -11.92 19.16
C THR A 136 -6.80 -12.17 17.83
N ALA A 137 -6.95 -13.44 17.45
CA ALA A 137 -7.66 -13.82 16.23
C ALA A 137 -9.09 -13.28 16.20
N GLY A 138 -9.49 -12.71 15.07
CA GLY A 138 -10.81 -12.10 14.85
C GLY A 138 -11.01 -10.73 15.51
N LYS A 139 -9.95 -10.16 16.10
CA LYS A 139 -9.98 -8.84 16.71
C LYS A 139 -8.92 -7.90 16.15
N ASP A 140 -7.66 -8.30 16.18
CA ASP A 140 -6.51 -7.53 15.72
C ASP A 140 -5.53 -8.38 14.87
N TRP A 141 -5.92 -9.63 14.60
CA TRP A 141 -5.30 -10.51 13.61
C TRP A 141 -6.38 -11.33 12.89
N PHE A 142 -6.25 -11.47 11.57
CA PHE A 142 -7.19 -12.15 10.71
C PHE A 142 -6.45 -13.02 9.69
N GLU A 143 -6.94 -14.23 9.43
CA GLU A 143 -6.35 -15.10 8.40
C GLU A 143 -6.49 -14.50 7.00
N ASP A 144 -7.55 -13.70 6.80
CA ASP A 144 -7.82 -13.00 5.55
C ASP A 144 -6.78 -11.93 5.18
N GLU A 145 -5.84 -11.59 6.09
CA GLU A 145 -4.72 -10.69 5.75
C GLU A 145 -3.78 -11.28 4.70
N LEU A 146 -3.72 -12.63 4.61
CA LEU A 146 -2.77 -13.33 3.75
C LEU A 146 -3.16 -13.27 2.26
N ILE A 147 -2.15 -13.16 1.41
CA ILE A 147 -2.32 -13.34 -0.03
C ILE A 147 -2.47 -14.83 -0.32
N THR A 148 -3.57 -15.25 -0.95
CA THR A 148 -3.83 -16.65 -1.28
C THR A 148 -3.22 -17.06 -2.62
N GLU A 149 -3.18 -18.37 -2.91
CA GLU A 149 -2.75 -18.89 -4.21
C GLU A 149 -3.68 -18.44 -5.35
N GLN A 150 -4.98 -18.31 -5.06
CA GLN A 150 -5.93 -17.84 -6.04
C GLN A 150 -5.69 -16.35 -6.37
N MET A 151 -5.44 -15.50 -5.37
CA MET A 151 -5.12 -14.09 -5.61
C MET A 151 -3.83 -13.91 -6.41
N GLU A 152 -2.81 -14.74 -6.13
CA GLU A 152 -1.58 -14.79 -6.94
C GLU A 152 -1.89 -15.17 -8.39
N ALA A 153 -2.65 -16.25 -8.60
CA ALA A 153 -3.01 -16.71 -9.94
C ALA A 153 -3.83 -15.67 -10.72
N ASP A 154 -4.80 -15.02 -10.07
CA ASP A 154 -5.63 -13.98 -10.68
C ASP A 154 -4.81 -12.73 -11.04
N ALA A 155 -3.86 -12.34 -10.18
CA ALA A 155 -2.96 -11.23 -10.44
C ALA A 155 -2.10 -11.48 -11.68
N VAL A 156 -1.55 -12.69 -11.81
CA VAL A 156 -0.71 -13.13 -12.94
C VAL A 156 -1.55 -13.28 -14.21
N ALA A 157 -2.75 -13.83 -14.13
CA ALA A 157 -3.64 -14.03 -15.28
C ALA A 157 -4.02 -12.70 -15.98
N GLY A 158 -4.01 -11.58 -15.24
CA GLY A 158 -4.25 -10.26 -15.79
C GLY A 158 -3.13 -9.73 -16.69
N GLY A 159 -1.98 -10.42 -16.79
CA GLY A 159 -0.84 -10.07 -17.64
C GLY A 159 0.05 -8.94 -17.10
N PRO A 160 0.89 -8.32 -17.94
CA PRO A 160 1.82 -7.28 -17.54
C PRO A 160 1.17 -6.06 -16.88
N ALA A 161 1.94 -5.35 -16.08
CA ALA A 161 1.56 -4.07 -15.48
C ALA A 161 2.77 -3.12 -15.53
N ASP A 162 2.54 -1.80 -15.67
CA ASP A 162 3.62 -0.80 -15.59
C ASP A 162 4.05 -0.56 -14.14
N LEU A 163 3.05 -0.55 -13.23
CA LEU A 163 3.21 -0.29 -11.80
C LEU A 163 2.55 -1.41 -10.99
N LEU A 164 3.30 -2.00 -10.08
CA LEU A 164 2.79 -2.95 -9.08
C LEU A 164 2.79 -2.27 -7.71
N LEU A 165 1.65 -2.27 -7.06
CA LEU A 165 1.45 -1.80 -5.69
C LEU A 165 1.13 -2.99 -4.81
N THR A 166 1.93 -3.22 -3.78
CA THR A 166 1.65 -4.24 -2.77
C THR A 166 1.78 -3.66 -1.37
N HIS A 167 1.27 -4.35 -0.35
CA HIS A 167 1.65 -4.05 1.01
C HIS A 167 2.86 -4.90 1.40
N GLU A 168 2.79 -6.22 1.21
CA GLU A 168 3.93 -7.13 1.44
C GLU A 168 5.08 -6.85 0.46
N SER A 169 6.31 -6.99 0.94
CA SER A 169 7.50 -6.84 0.10
C SER A 169 7.71 -8.04 -0.83
N PRO A 170 8.36 -7.88 -1.99
CA PRO A 170 8.91 -9.01 -2.72
C PRO A 170 10.10 -9.65 -1.99
N ALA A 171 10.45 -10.89 -2.35
CA ALA A 171 11.66 -11.53 -1.81
C ALA A 171 12.95 -10.80 -2.19
N SER A 172 12.99 -10.20 -3.40
CA SER A 172 14.10 -9.35 -3.88
C SER A 172 13.77 -7.87 -3.65
N ALA A 173 13.73 -7.45 -2.40
CA ALA A 173 13.49 -6.07 -1.99
C ALA A 173 14.78 -5.28 -1.82
N ALA A 174 14.67 -3.98 -1.50
CA ALA A 174 15.78 -3.07 -1.26
C ALA A 174 16.78 -3.60 -0.22
N PRO A 175 18.06 -3.21 -0.28
CA PRO A 175 19.08 -3.66 0.66
C PRO A 175 18.73 -3.40 2.13
N GLU A 176 18.05 -2.29 2.42
CA GLU A 176 17.59 -1.90 3.76
C GLU A 176 16.58 -2.92 4.30
N VAL A 177 15.66 -3.38 3.45
CA VAL A 177 14.69 -4.45 3.77
C VAL A 177 15.43 -5.77 4.02
N GLN A 178 16.39 -6.13 3.16
CA GLN A 178 17.17 -7.36 3.35
C GLN A 178 17.97 -7.34 4.67
N LEU A 179 18.52 -6.19 5.03
CA LEU A 179 19.22 -6.00 6.29
C LEU A 179 18.29 -6.17 7.50
N LEU A 180 17.09 -5.58 7.44
CA LEU A 180 16.05 -5.73 8.47
C LEU A 180 15.69 -7.21 8.66
N LEU A 181 15.40 -7.91 7.56
CA LEU A 181 15.00 -9.32 7.57
C LEU A 181 16.12 -10.23 8.11
N THR A 182 17.37 -9.96 7.77
CA THR A 182 18.54 -10.73 8.23
C THR A 182 18.78 -10.54 9.70
N ASN A 183 18.66 -9.30 10.20
CA ASN A 183 18.95 -8.97 11.59
C ASN A 183 17.83 -9.35 12.55
N ASN A 184 16.58 -9.42 12.07
CA ASN A 184 15.39 -9.68 12.90
C ASN A 184 15.45 -8.93 14.26
N PRO A 185 15.53 -7.59 14.28
CA PRO A 185 15.79 -6.80 15.48
C PRO A 185 14.69 -6.92 16.55
N HIS A 186 13.52 -7.43 16.17
CA HIS A 186 12.39 -7.64 17.07
C HIS A 186 12.28 -9.07 17.57
N GLU A 187 13.24 -9.94 17.20
CA GLU A 187 13.31 -11.34 17.64
C GLU A 187 12.01 -12.14 17.35
N PHE A 188 11.39 -11.87 16.21
CA PHE A 188 10.20 -12.61 15.79
C PHE A 188 10.50 -14.10 15.65
N PRO A 189 9.55 -14.99 16.03
CA PRO A 189 9.78 -16.42 16.06
C PRO A 189 9.95 -16.99 14.62
N PRO A 190 10.79 -18.07 14.47
CA PRO A 190 11.10 -18.64 13.17
C PRO A 190 9.88 -19.05 12.34
N GLU A 191 8.81 -19.52 12.98
CA GLU A 191 7.56 -19.90 12.31
C GLU A 191 6.84 -18.69 11.70
N ALA A 192 6.83 -17.53 12.37
CA ALA A 192 6.26 -16.31 11.82
C ALA A 192 7.10 -15.79 10.64
N LEU A 193 8.43 -15.83 10.77
CA LEU A 193 9.35 -15.47 9.69
C LEU A 193 9.21 -16.37 8.47
N ALA A 194 8.93 -17.68 8.68
CA ALA A 194 8.69 -18.63 7.59
C ALA A 194 7.40 -18.29 6.81
N VAL A 195 6.31 -17.91 7.51
CA VAL A 195 5.07 -17.46 6.85
C VAL A 195 5.32 -16.17 6.08
N SER A 196 5.99 -15.17 6.67
CA SER A 196 6.36 -13.93 6.00
C SER A 196 7.23 -14.19 4.76
N ALA A 197 8.23 -15.09 4.85
CA ALA A 197 9.05 -15.46 3.70
C ALA A 197 8.23 -16.09 2.57
N ALA A 198 7.23 -16.92 2.91
CA ALA A 198 6.33 -17.53 1.93
C ALA A 198 5.45 -16.46 1.23
N GLN A 199 4.96 -15.46 1.97
CA GLN A 199 4.18 -14.36 1.40
C GLN A 199 5.06 -13.48 0.49
N ARG A 200 6.28 -13.13 0.90
CA ARG A 200 7.23 -12.39 0.05
C ARG A 200 7.60 -13.16 -1.22
N ALA A 201 7.76 -14.48 -1.13
CA ALA A 201 8.00 -15.32 -2.31
C ALA A 201 6.79 -15.32 -3.27
N ARG A 202 5.56 -15.24 -2.76
CA ARG A 202 4.34 -15.11 -3.54
C ARG A 202 4.31 -13.78 -4.30
N VAL A 203 4.57 -12.67 -3.60
CA VAL A 203 4.67 -11.33 -4.21
C VAL A 203 5.79 -11.28 -5.25
N GLN A 204 6.92 -11.94 -4.99
CA GLN A 204 8.02 -12.06 -5.96
C GLN A 204 7.56 -12.73 -7.26
N ARG A 205 6.82 -13.85 -7.18
CA ARG A 205 6.32 -14.54 -8.38
C ARG A 205 5.34 -13.67 -9.18
N VAL A 206 4.47 -12.90 -8.50
CA VAL A 206 3.61 -11.93 -9.17
C VAL A 206 4.43 -10.85 -9.87
N SER A 207 5.43 -10.27 -9.19
CA SER A 207 6.32 -9.26 -9.78
C SER A 207 7.09 -9.80 -10.99
N ASP A 208 7.57 -11.05 -10.93
CA ASP A 208 8.31 -11.65 -12.03
C ASP A 208 7.42 -12.03 -13.23
N ALA A 209 6.15 -12.36 -12.99
CA ALA A 209 5.20 -12.70 -14.04
C ALA A 209 4.57 -11.46 -14.70
N THR A 210 4.33 -10.39 -13.94
CA THR A 210 3.67 -9.16 -14.44
C THR A 210 4.66 -8.11 -14.94
N LEU A 211 5.97 -8.27 -14.66
CA LEU A 211 7.08 -7.47 -15.17
C LEU A 211 6.92 -5.95 -14.97
N PRO A 212 6.55 -5.44 -13.79
CA PRO A 212 6.36 -4.02 -13.59
C PRO A 212 7.67 -3.26 -13.74
N HIS A 213 7.63 -2.07 -14.35
CA HIS A 213 8.78 -1.17 -14.36
C HIS A 213 9.09 -0.64 -12.97
N LEU A 214 8.04 -0.40 -12.18
CA LEU A 214 8.14 0.03 -10.78
C LEU A 214 7.24 -0.84 -9.89
N HIS A 215 7.82 -1.39 -8.82
CA HIS A 215 7.11 -2.08 -7.76
C HIS A 215 7.27 -1.29 -6.46
N MET A 216 6.16 -0.84 -5.86
CA MET A 216 6.18 -0.09 -4.60
C MET A 216 5.45 -0.87 -3.50
N HIS A 217 6.02 -0.89 -2.31
CA HIS A 217 5.42 -1.60 -1.16
C HIS A 217 5.64 -0.88 0.17
N GLY A 218 4.87 -1.25 1.21
CA GLY A 218 4.99 -0.83 2.60
C GLY A 218 5.47 -1.96 3.52
N HIS A 219 4.83 -2.13 4.66
CA HIS A 219 4.94 -3.24 5.61
C HIS A 219 6.28 -3.38 6.36
N MET A 220 7.39 -3.12 5.70
CA MET A 220 8.71 -3.36 6.28
C MET A 220 9.19 -2.21 7.19
N HIS A 221 8.45 -1.10 7.25
CA HIS A 221 8.76 0.07 8.07
C HIS A 221 10.21 0.56 7.87
N VAL A 222 10.69 0.51 6.64
CA VAL A 222 12.00 1.03 6.25
C VAL A 222 11.94 1.52 4.80
N TYR A 223 12.43 2.76 4.59
CA TYR A 223 12.58 3.29 3.24
C TYR A 223 13.84 2.73 2.58
N GLY A 224 13.72 2.35 1.33
CA GLY A 224 14.83 1.92 0.49
C GLY A 224 14.39 1.68 -0.95
N ASP A 225 15.33 1.70 -1.86
CA ASP A 225 15.10 1.41 -3.26
C ASP A 225 16.16 0.46 -3.85
N LEU A 226 15.77 -0.26 -4.87
CA LEU A 226 16.63 -1.19 -5.61
C LEU A 226 16.32 -1.10 -7.09
N GLU A 227 17.27 -0.62 -7.88
CA GLU A 227 17.27 -0.83 -9.33
C GLU A 227 17.82 -2.23 -9.62
N ARG A 228 17.04 -3.09 -10.27
CA ARG A 228 17.42 -4.45 -10.65
C ARG A 228 18.25 -4.43 -11.94
N GLU A 229 18.97 -5.50 -12.21
CA GLU A 229 19.77 -5.65 -13.44
C GLU A 229 18.93 -5.50 -14.72
N ASP A 230 17.66 -5.86 -14.68
CA ASP A 230 16.70 -5.71 -15.78
C ASP A 230 16.04 -4.32 -15.84
N ARG A 231 16.55 -3.35 -15.09
CA ARG A 231 16.07 -1.96 -14.97
C ARG A 231 14.68 -1.78 -14.34
N ARG A 232 14.14 -2.83 -13.75
CA ARG A 232 12.94 -2.70 -12.91
C ARG A 232 13.35 -2.15 -11.53
N THR A 233 12.52 -1.29 -10.98
CA THR A 233 12.79 -0.67 -9.67
C THR A 233 11.84 -1.22 -8.63
N VAL A 234 12.32 -1.49 -7.43
CA VAL A 234 11.54 -1.82 -6.24
C VAL A 234 11.76 -0.72 -5.22
N VAL A 235 10.68 -0.16 -4.67
CA VAL A 235 10.73 0.90 -3.64
C VAL A 235 9.94 0.45 -2.43
N SER A 236 10.59 0.43 -1.27
CA SER A 236 9.99 0.24 0.05
C SER A 236 9.69 1.59 0.68
N LEU A 237 8.46 1.82 1.14
CA LEU A 237 8.12 3.01 1.91
C LEU A 237 8.16 2.70 3.40
N ASP A 238 8.57 3.72 4.18
CA ASP A 238 8.56 3.64 5.65
C ASP A 238 7.13 3.88 6.19
N ARG A 239 6.95 3.69 7.48
CA ARG A 239 5.71 3.97 8.19
C ARG A 239 5.58 5.46 8.56
N ASP A 240 4.42 5.80 9.08
CA ASP A 240 4.09 7.12 9.61
C ASP A 240 5.21 7.69 10.51
N THR A 241 5.40 8.99 10.47
CA THR A 241 6.39 9.78 11.22
C THR A 241 7.86 9.62 10.81
N PHE A 242 8.19 8.67 9.93
CA PHE A 242 9.56 8.42 9.47
C PHE A 242 9.83 8.99 8.06
N PRO A 243 11.12 9.24 7.70
CA PRO A 243 11.51 9.64 6.37
C PRO A 243 11.14 8.56 5.34
N GLY A 244 10.70 8.98 4.16
CA GLY A 244 10.33 8.02 3.10
C GLY A 244 8.94 7.40 3.27
N ASN A 245 8.13 7.85 4.25
CA ASN A 245 6.72 7.44 4.35
C ASN A 245 5.88 7.94 3.18
N ALA A 246 6.18 9.09 2.61
CA ALA A 246 5.40 9.69 1.54
C ALA A 246 6.26 10.39 0.50
N GLY A 247 5.77 10.47 -0.74
CA GLY A 247 6.44 11.19 -1.81
C GLY A 247 5.58 11.32 -3.05
N VAL A 248 6.14 11.96 -4.08
CA VAL A 248 5.50 12.15 -5.39
C VAL A 248 6.01 11.11 -6.38
N LEU A 249 5.09 10.42 -7.04
CA LEU A 249 5.36 9.56 -8.19
C LEU A 249 4.98 10.30 -9.47
N ASP A 250 5.95 10.46 -10.36
CA ASP A 250 5.76 10.90 -11.74
C ASP A 250 5.42 9.69 -12.62
N LEU A 251 4.25 9.68 -13.22
CA LEU A 251 3.76 8.52 -14.00
C LEU A 251 4.32 8.46 -15.42
N ALA A 252 4.89 9.54 -15.92
CA ALA A 252 5.55 9.50 -17.23
C ALA A 252 6.89 8.75 -17.15
N THR A 253 7.65 9.01 -16.08
CA THR A 253 9.00 8.45 -15.87
C THR A 253 9.03 7.27 -14.89
N LEU A 254 7.99 7.10 -14.09
CA LEU A 254 7.92 6.20 -12.92
C LEU A 254 8.99 6.51 -11.85
N ALA A 255 9.45 7.76 -11.80
CA ALA A 255 10.36 8.23 -10.77
C ALA A 255 9.60 8.61 -9.49
N PHE A 256 10.01 8.04 -8.36
CA PHE A 256 9.48 8.37 -7.05
C PHE A 256 10.43 9.32 -6.31
N ASN A 257 9.89 10.42 -5.78
CA ASN A 257 10.62 11.44 -5.04
C ASN A 257 10.04 11.55 -3.62
N PRO A 258 10.71 11.02 -2.59
CA PRO A 258 10.23 11.09 -1.22
C PRO A 258 10.23 12.53 -0.70
N LEU A 259 9.21 12.89 0.11
CA LEU A 259 9.20 14.12 0.88
C LEU A 259 10.17 14.03 2.05
N ALA A 260 10.98 15.05 2.23
CA ALA A 260 11.83 15.13 3.41
C ALA A 260 11.00 15.49 4.67
N LEU A 261 11.40 14.94 5.83
CA LEU A 261 10.67 15.19 7.09
C LEU A 261 10.58 16.67 7.48
N ASN A 262 11.58 17.48 7.14
CA ASN A 262 11.56 18.91 7.39
C ASN A 262 10.51 19.63 6.51
N GLU A 263 10.23 19.14 5.30
CA GLU A 263 9.16 19.66 4.45
C GLU A 263 7.78 19.29 5.00
N ILE A 264 7.66 18.11 5.62
CA ILE A 264 6.40 17.66 6.22
C ILE A 264 6.10 18.43 7.50
N ARG A 265 7.12 18.69 8.34
CA ARG A 265 6.97 19.31 9.67
C ARG A 265 7.06 20.84 9.67
N SER A 266 7.35 21.45 8.55
CA SER A 266 7.34 22.93 8.36
C SER A 266 5.91 23.44 8.13
#